data_a7194fe2777693413b0db8f458532824
#
_entry.id   a7194fe2777693413b0db8f458532824
#
_cell.length_a   1.000
_cell.length_b   1.000
_cell.length_c   1.000
_cell.angle_alpha   90.00
_cell.angle_beta   90.00
_cell.angle_gamma   90.00
#
_symmetry.space_group_name_H-M   'P 1'
#
loop_
_entity.id
_entity.type
_entity.pdbx_description
1 polymer ?
#
loop_
_entity_poly.entity_id
_entity_poly.type
_entity_poly.pdbx_seq_one_letter_code
_entity_poly.pdbx_strand_id
1 'polypeptide(L)'
;MRKSDKKRSSSPLGNSARVPLKLLSAAVALAVVATTGPATADGTGREPTAESHEPGLEPTPERAPTSEVSWLSFPGGVFAVDSLGHTVRYRACDGDTGRVADPNMLVAAGVASGVVVVGGTAYRYRVPLVGRSQGTLEVIQRHRPPTTLTGVVVTSPQPPTDPVAGAGLFPLSGQLARVVADASLNPAGATVRDLSGRYGDQQIAVNGSLRPKAASVIKLWILVELLRRVDCGQAFLDDGVLVTPQDVVGGTGQLQFETFPQVVTLHRLAQYLIKYSDNVAANVLITYLGGFAPVNALIDSMNQRSTILARRMLDSAAAQRGEENYTSPDDVVSLLGAVWDAEILTPASRDLMIQFMREQTLNTKIPAALPPGVPVAHKTGDLPDASHDVGYYLIPGTETAVAFLTAGPMATGDETVRRMARTVYDFLVTPVDGAVEE
;
A
#
# COMPACT_ATOMS: atom_id res chain seq x y z
N MET A 1 10.13 -72.69 -1.93
CA MET A 1 9.57 -73.31 -3.13
C MET A 1 8.60 -72.37 -3.81
N ARG A 2 8.89 -72.14 -5.14
CA ARG A 2 8.09 -71.49 -6.20
C ARG A 2 7.59 -70.06 -5.97
N LYS A 3 8.20 -69.09 -6.56
CA LYS A 3 8.13 -68.33 -7.83
C LYS A 3 6.78 -68.42 -8.57
N SER A 4 6.20 -67.26 -8.82
CA SER A 4 5.65 -66.97 -10.13
C SER A 4 5.51 -65.45 -10.37
N ASP A 5 6.23 -65.00 -11.38
CA ASP A 5 6.13 -63.76 -12.08
C ASP A 5 4.80 -63.64 -12.86
N LYS A 6 4.32 -62.44 -13.11
CA LYS A 6 3.75 -61.95 -14.39
C LYS A 6 3.48 -60.47 -14.32
N LYS A 7 4.34 -59.70 -15.01
CA LYS A 7 4.19 -59.08 -16.33
C LYS A 7 3.20 -57.89 -16.39
N ARG A 8 3.81 -56.75 -16.50
CA ARG A 8 3.63 -55.57 -17.38
C ARG A 8 2.33 -55.45 -18.17
N SER A 9 1.70 -54.27 -18.10
CA SER A 9 1.26 -53.55 -19.28
C SER A 9 1.38 -52.06 -19.06
N SER A 10 2.20 -51.44 -19.87
CA SER A 10 2.41 -50.02 -20.06
C SER A 10 1.40 -49.50 -21.08
N SER A 11 0.84 -48.32 -20.85
CA SER A 11 0.48 -47.41 -21.95
C SER A 11 0.40 -45.99 -21.44
N PRO A 12 0.84 -45.01 -22.22
CA PRO A 12 1.10 -43.66 -21.82
C PRO A 12 -0.02 -42.70 -22.25
N LEU A 13 -0.34 -41.76 -21.46
CA LEU A 13 -1.10 -40.54 -21.82
C LEU A 13 -0.45 -39.39 -21.08
N GLY A 14 0.14 -38.54 -21.72
CA GLY A 14 -0.24 -37.43 -22.51
C GLY A 14 0.45 -36.24 -21.90
N ASN A 15 1.70 -35.99 -22.34
CA ASN A 15 2.44 -34.75 -22.07
C ASN A 15 1.68 -33.57 -22.71
N SER A 16 1.01 -32.75 -21.92
CA SER A 16 0.68 -31.40 -22.35
C SER A 16 1.87 -30.49 -22.01
N ALA A 17 2.65 -30.22 -23.01
CA ALA A 17 3.78 -29.29 -23.00
C ALA A 17 3.28 -27.88 -22.63
N ARG A 18 3.69 -27.39 -21.46
CA ARG A 18 3.67 -25.96 -21.16
C ARG A 18 4.82 -25.34 -21.97
N VAL A 19 4.44 -24.52 -22.94
CA VAL A 19 5.37 -23.67 -23.69
C VAL A 19 5.78 -22.52 -22.76
N PRO A 20 7.07 -22.33 -22.43
CA PRO A 20 7.50 -21.14 -21.75
C PRO A 20 7.57 -20.00 -22.78
N LEU A 21 6.77 -18.98 -22.58
CA LEU A 21 6.86 -17.73 -23.32
C LEU A 21 8.15 -16.99 -22.89
N LYS A 22 9.25 -17.26 -23.58
CA LYS A 22 10.44 -16.42 -23.52
C LYS A 22 10.14 -15.16 -24.30
N LEU A 23 9.96 -14.04 -23.61
CA LEU A 23 9.98 -12.70 -24.19
C LEU A 23 11.39 -12.39 -24.70
N LEU A 24 11.51 -12.25 -26.02
CA LEU A 24 12.69 -11.71 -26.67
C LEU A 24 12.76 -10.20 -26.35
N SER A 25 13.77 -9.82 -25.60
CA SER A 25 14.19 -8.43 -25.43
C SER A 25 14.83 -7.96 -26.74
N ALA A 26 14.14 -7.10 -27.48
CA ALA A 26 14.72 -6.37 -28.62
C ALA A 26 14.67 -4.86 -28.28
N ALA A 27 15.84 -4.33 -27.93
CA ALA A 27 16.05 -2.89 -27.81
C ALA A 27 15.95 -2.25 -29.21
N VAL A 28 15.03 -1.28 -29.36
CA VAL A 28 14.96 -0.42 -30.55
C VAL A 28 15.06 1.02 -30.11
N ALA A 29 16.18 1.63 -30.38
CA ALA A 29 16.39 3.06 -30.27
C ALA A 29 15.51 3.81 -31.27
N LEU A 30 14.61 4.67 -30.80
CA LEU A 30 13.83 5.57 -31.64
C LEU A 30 14.53 6.92 -31.67
N ALA A 31 15.12 7.26 -32.83
CA ALA A 31 15.64 8.60 -33.10
C ALA A 31 14.47 9.57 -33.30
N VAL A 32 14.40 10.59 -32.43
CA VAL A 32 13.48 11.72 -32.61
C VAL A 32 14.12 12.68 -33.60
N VAL A 33 13.54 12.82 -34.79
CA VAL A 33 13.89 13.88 -35.74
C VAL A 33 13.07 15.12 -35.35
N ALA A 34 13.75 16.12 -34.82
CA ALA A 34 13.19 17.45 -34.63
C ALA A 34 13.27 18.23 -35.93
N THR A 35 12.13 18.59 -36.51
CA THR A 35 12.08 19.54 -37.60
C THR A 35 11.88 20.95 -37.03
N THR A 36 12.93 21.77 -37.14
CA THR A 36 12.88 23.21 -36.89
C THR A 36 12.46 23.93 -38.17
N GLY A 37 11.36 24.67 -38.13
CA GLY A 37 10.98 25.64 -39.15
C GLY A 37 11.23 27.08 -38.66
N PRO A 38 11.59 28.03 -39.56
CA PRO A 38 12.17 29.30 -39.15
C PRO A 38 11.15 30.34 -38.73
N ALA A 39 11.54 31.15 -37.76
CA ALA A 39 10.85 32.39 -37.37
C ALA A 39 11.15 33.49 -38.34
N THR A 40 10.12 34.19 -38.80
CA THR A 40 10.25 35.52 -39.43
C THR A 40 9.76 36.59 -38.47
N ALA A 41 10.65 37.52 -38.15
CA ALA A 41 10.34 38.76 -37.47
C ALA A 41 9.83 39.78 -38.51
N ASP A 42 8.82 40.54 -38.17
CA ASP A 42 8.74 41.93 -38.65
C ASP A 42 8.02 42.79 -37.62
N GLY A 43 8.62 43.92 -37.36
CA GLY A 43 8.20 44.90 -36.38
C GLY A 43 7.41 46.03 -37.05
N THR A 44 6.62 46.70 -36.23
CA THR A 44 6.48 48.18 -36.27
C THR A 44 5.71 48.65 -35.04
N GLY A 45 6.27 49.67 -34.40
CA GLY A 45 5.77 50.31 -33.18
C GLY A 45 4.62 51.24 -33.36
N ARG A 46 3.98 51.51 -32.24
CA ARG A 46 3.36 52.79 -31.86
C ARG A 46 3.04 52.82 -30.37
N GLU A 47 3.62 53.73 -29.66
CA GLU A 47 3.17 54.27 -28.37
C GLU A 47 2.41 55.59 -28.60
N PRO A 48 1.88 56.22 -27.52
CA PRO A 48 0.89 55.80 -26.51
C PRO A 48 -0.27 56.82 -26.44
N THR A 49 -1.36 56.47 -25.77
CA THR A 49 -2.26 57.47 -25.18
C THR A 49 -2.76 56.95 -23.83
N ALA A 50 -2.62 57.86 -22.85
CA ALA A 50 -3.08 57.67 -21.48
C ALA A 50 -4.58 57.86 -21.37
N GLU A 51 -5.28 56.94 -20.68
CA GLU A 51 -6.59 57.20 -20.09
C GLU A 51 -6.78 56.47 -18.76
N SER A 52 -7.09 57.31 -17.78
CA SER A 52 -7.84 57.18 -16.52
C SER A 52 -7.95 55.83 -15.78
N HIS A 53 -7.41 55.84 -14.57
CA HIS A 53 -7.61 54.84 -13.51
C HIS A 53 -9.06 54.81 -13.02
N GLU A 54 -9.69 53.60 -13.15
CA GLU A 54 -10.67 53.08 -12.19
C GLU A 54 -9.97 52.01 -11.32
N PRO A 55 -10.26 51.89 -9.99
CA PRO A 55 -9.67 50.83 -9.19
C PRO A 55 -10.36 49.51 -9.53
N GLY A 56 -9.70 48.74 -10.39
CA GLY A 56 -10.10 47.38 -10.70
C GLY A 56 -9.85 46.52 -9.47
N LEU A 57 -10.89 45.79 -9.08
CA LEU A 57 -10.84 44.66 -8.16
C LEU A 57 -9.62 43.78 -8.54
N GLU A 58 -8.69 43.63 -7.63
CA GLU A 58 -7.63 42.65 -7.78
C GLU A 58 -8.26 41.27 -8.00
N PRO A 59 -7.82 40.49 -8.99
CA PRO A 59 -8.28 39.13 -9.13
C PRO A 59 -7.86 38.37 -7.90
N THR A 60 -8.83 37.81 -7.17
CA THR A 60 -8.58 36.81 -6.14
C THR A 60 -7.60 35.79 -6.71
N PRO A 61 -6.53 35.43 -5.96
CA PRO A 61 -5.56 34.46 -6.44
C PRO A 61 -6.32 33.18 -6.77
N GLU A 62 -6.32 32.82 -8.04
CA GLU A 62 -6.87 31.56 -8.52
C GLU A 62 -6.15 30.44 -7.75
N ARG A 63 -6.91 29.73 -6.93
CA ARG A 63 -6.42 28.66 -6.08
C ARG A 63 -5.64 27.69 -6.97
N ALA A 64 -4.35 27.50 -6.71
CA ALA A 64 -3.54 26.56 -7.46
C ALA A 64 -4.25 25.20 -7.51
N PRO A 65 -4.37 24.58 -8.69
CA PRO A 65 -5.05 23.31 -8.80
C PRO A 65 -4.35 22.26 -7.94
N THR A 66 -5.10 21.64 -7.03
CA THR A 66 -4.63 20.49 -6.26
C THR A 66 -4.26 19.37 -7.22
N SER A 67 -3.10 18.73 -7.02
CA SER A 67 -2.67 17.61 -7.85
C SER A 67 -3.64 16.45 -7.69
N GLU A 68 -4.32 16.06 -8.75
CA GLU A 68 -5.20 14.92 -8.78
C GLU A 68 -4.50 13.77 -9.51
N VAL A 69 -4.34 12.64 -8.82
CA VAL A 69 -3.85 11.41 -9.42
C VAL A 69 -5.05 10.56 -9.81
N SER A 70 -5.18 10.27 -11.10
CA SER A 70 -6.23 9.40 -11.64
C SER A 70 -5.71 7.99 -11.85
N TRP A 71 -6.43 7.02 -11.32
CA TRP A 71 -6.09 5.61 -11.33
C TRP A 71 -6.97 4.84 -12.30
N LEU A 72 -6.34 4.06 -13.18
CA LEU A 72 -6.99 3.14 -14.10
C LEU A 72 -6.58 1.71 -13.76
N SER A 73 -7.52 0.93 -13.23
CA SER A 73 -7.34 -0.51 -13.00
C SER A 73 -7.85 -1.30 -14.18
N PHE A 74 -7.11 -2.30 -14.63
CA PHE A 74 -7.48 -3.16 -15.76
C PHE A 74 -6.91 -4.58 -15.54
N PRO A 75 -7.44 -5.60 -16.22
CA PRO A 75 -6.84 -6.93 -16.17
C PRO A 75 -5.38 -6.90 -16.63
N GLY A 76 -4.45 -7.13 -15.71
CA GLY A 76 -3.01 -7.12 -15.99
C GLY A 76 -2.23 -6.01 -15.27
N GLY A 77 -2.88 -5.04 -14.62
CA GLY A 77 -2.17 -4.03 -13.86
C GLY A 77 -2.96 -2.80 -13.46
N VAL A 78 -2.24 -1.86 -12.92
CA VAL A 78 -2.74 -0.53 -12.51
C VAL A 78 -1.92 0.55 -13.19
N PHE A 79 -2.58 1.58 -13.67
CA PHE A 79 -1.98 2.72 -14.36
C PHE A 79 -2.43 4.01 -13.66
N ALA A 80 -1.48 4.78 -13.16
CA ALA A 80 -1.77 6.03 -12.45
C ALA A 80 -1.24 7.23 -13.22
N VAL A 81 -2.06 8.23 -13.44
CA VAL A 81 -1.72 9.45 -14.17
C VAL A 81 -1.78 10.63 -13.21
N ASP A 82 -0.63 11.26 -13.01
CA ASP A 82 -0.50 12.55 -12.36
C ASP A 82 -0.46 13.65 -13.43
N SER A 83 -1.56 14.38 -13.58
CA SER A 83 -1.71 15.37 -14.64
C SER A 83 -0.92 16.64 -14.39
N LEU A 84 -0.62 17.00 -13.15
CA LEU A 84 0.18 18.18 -12.81
C LEU A 84 1.68 17.89 -12.90
N GLY A 85 2.10 16.75 -12.36
CA GLY A 85 3.49 16.31 -12.45
C GLY A 85 3.88 15.75 -13.83
N HIS A 86 2.94 15.63 -14.77
CA HIS A 86 3.14 15.00 -16.07
C HIS A 86 3.85 13.65 -15.94
N THR A 87 3.43 12.86 -14.96
CA THR A 87 4.01 11.54 -14.71
C THR A 87 2.97 10.44 -14.80
N VAL A 88 3.43 9.27 -15.22
CA VAL A 88 2.64 8.05 -15.29
C VAL A 88 3.35 6.96 -14.51
N ARG A 89 2.62 6.29 -13.63
CA ARG A 89 3.06 5.08 -12.93
C ARG A 89 2.32 3.88 -13.46
N TYR A 90 3.03 2.79 -13.68
CA TYR A 90 2.47 1.51 -14.09
C TYR A 90 2.93 0.42 -13.14
N ARG A 91 2.03 -0.48 -12.80
CA ARG A 91 2.33 -1.69 -12.05
C ARG A 91 1.63 -2.87 -12.69
N ALA A 92 2.42 -3.78 -13.25
CA ALA A 92 1.93 -5.04 -13.78
C ALA A 92 1.65 -6.05 -12.67
N CYS A 93 0.77 -6.98 -12.94
CA CYS A 93 0.37 -8.02 -11.99
C CYS A 93 1.45 -9.08 -11.78
N ASP A 94 2.44 -9.17 -12.66
CA ASP A 94 3.64 -10.00 -12.51
C ASP A 94 4.73 -9.35 -11.65
N GLY A 95 4.49 -8.14 -11.15
CA GLY A 95 5.40 -7.39 -10.27
C GLY A 95 6.26 -6.36 -10.99
N ASP A 96 6.18 -6.24 -12.32
CA ASP A 96 6.89 -5.20 -13.05
C ASP A 96 6.28 -3.82 -12.74
N THR A 97 7.13 -2.85 -12.42
CA THR A 97 6.71 -1.50 -12.04
C THR A 97 7.52 -0.46 -12.81
N GLY A 98 6.87 0.64 -13.16
CA GLY A 98 7.54 1.74 -13.83
C GLY A 98 6.92 3.09 -13.46
N ARG A 99 7.78 4.11 -13.39
CA ARG A 99 7.39 5.52 -13.31
C ARG A 99 8.10 6.27 -14.41
N VAL A 100 7.33 6.98 -15.24
CA VAL A 100 7.85 7.67 -16.43
C VAL A 100 7.26 9.09 -16.46
N ALA A 101 8.11 10.07 -16.76
CA ALA A 101 7.65 11.41 -17.12
C ALA A 101 7.02 11.37 -18.52
N ASP A 102 5.87 11.98 -18.70
CA ASP A 102 5.26 12.21 -20.00
C ASP A 102 5.14 13.72 -20.28
N PRO A 103 6.21 14.37 -20.77
CA PRO A 103 6.20 15.80 -21.03
C PRO A 103 5.24 16.18 -22.17
N ASN A 104 4.73 15.19 -22.92
CA ASN A 104 3.78 15.38 -24.00
C ASN A 104 2.33 15.05 -23.61
N MET A 105 2.08 14.86 -22.32
CA MET A 105 0.73 14.63 -21.80
C MET A 105 -0.20 15.78 -22.19
N LEU A 106 -1.30 15.44 -22.83
CA LEU A 106 -2.36 16.40 -23.17
C LEU A 106 -3.47 16.32 -22.11
N VAL A 107 -3.75 17.44 -21.49
CA VAL A 107 -4.90 17.59 -20.59
C VAL A 107 -5.92 18.51 -21.27
N ALA A 108 -7.06 17.94 -21.62
CA ALA A 108 -8.14 18.70 -22.28
C ALA A 108 -9.51 18.18 -21.84
N ALA A 109 -10.42 19.10 -21.55
CA ALA A 109 -11.81 18.80 -21.18
C ALA A 109 -11.90 17.76 -20.01
N GLY A 110 -11.02 17.86 -19.01
CA GLY A 110 -11.01 16.96 -17.86
C GLY A 110 -10.51 15.53 -18.16
N VAL A 111 -9.75 15.37 -19.23
CA VAL A 111 -9.16 14.09 -19.64
C VAL A 111 -7.66 14.26 -19.87
N ALA A 112 -6.84 13.45 -19.25
CA ALA A 112 -5.42 13.29 -19.57
C ALA A 112 -5.24 12.19 -20.63
N SER A 113 -4.39 12.46 -21.62
CA SER A 113 -4.06 11.48 -22.65
C SER A 113 -2.61 11.63 -23.10
N GLY A 114 -1.98 10.52 -23.46
CA GLY A 114 -0.60 10.51 -23.89
C GLY A 114 -0.14 9.12 -24.33
N VAL A 115 1.17 9.03 -24.56
CA VAL A 115 1.84 7.76 -24.88
C VAL A 115 3.12 7.67 -24.06
N VAL A 116 3.24 6.61 -23.27
CA VAL A 116 4.43 6.34 -22.45
C VAL A 116 5.00 4.98 -22.76
N VAL A 117 6.29 4.80 -22.46
CA VAL A 117 6.95 3.51 -22.54
C VAL A 117 7.35 3.10 -21.12
N VAL A 118 6.80 1.98 -20.65
CA VAL A 118 7.06 1.43 -19.33
C VAL A 118 7.53 -0.01 -19.52
N GLY A 119 8.67 -0.40 -18.95
CA GLY A 119 9.23 -1.75 -19.08
C GLY A 119 9.43 -2.19 -20.54
N GLY A 120 9.71 -1.26 -21.46
CA GLY A 120 9.87 -1.54 -22.89
C GLY A 120 8.56 -1.68 -23.68
N THR A 121 7.40 -1.57 -23.03
CA THR A 121 6.08 -1.60 -23.67
C THR A 121 5.53 -0.19 -23.81
N ALA A 122 5.05 0.15 -25.01
CA ALA A 122 4.42 1.43 -25.27
C ALA A 122 2.91 1.35 -24.99
N TYR A 123 2.41 2.32 -24.21
CA TYR A 123 1.02 2.43 -23.84
C TYR A 123 0.47 3.79 -24.30
N ARG A 124 -0.67 3.78 -24.98
CA ARG A 124 -1.48 4.99 -25.18
C ARG A 124 -2.58 4.98 -24.13
N TYR A 125 -2.68 6.05 -23.37
CA TYR A 125 -3.69 6.17 -22.33
C TYR A 125 -4.64 7.33 -22.58
N ARG A 126 -5.86 7.19 -22.06
CA ARG A 126 -6.85 8.24 -21.98
C ARG A 126 -7.62 8.07 -20.67
N VAL A 127 -7.36 8.97 -19.72
CA VAL A 127 -7.83 8.85 -18.33
C VAL A 127 -8.60 10.10 -17.95
N PRO A 128 -9.89 9.98 -17.60
CA PRO A 128 -10.65 11.07 -17.01
C PRO A 128 -10.05 11.52 -15.68
N LEU A 129 -9.99 12.83 -15.44
CA LEU A 129 -9.39 13.43 -14.26
C LEU A 129 -10.41 13.75 -13.16
N VAL A 130 -11.70 13.60 -13.42
CA VAL A 130 -12.77 13.93 -12.47
C VAL A 130 -13.79 12.80 -12.41
N GLY A 131 -14.15 12.40 -11.22
CA GLY A 131 -15.22 11.45 -10.94
C GLY A 131 -14.88 9.98 -11.23
N ARG A 132 -15.93 9.13 -11.28
CA ARG A 132 -15.82 7.72 -11.70
C ARG A 132 -16.30 7.60 -13.13
N SER A 133 -15.40 7.31 -14.04
CA SER A 133 -15.72 7.09 -15.44
C SER A 133 -14.78 6.05 -16.06
N GLN A 134 -15.07 5.63 -17.28
CA GLN A 134 -14.23 4.67 -17.98
C GLN A 134 -13.01 5.36 -18.60
N GLY A 135 -11.84 4.84 -18.33
CA GLY A 135 -10.61 5.17 -19.03
C GLY A 135 -10.20 4.06 -19.99
N THR A 136 -9.30 4.37 -20.89
CA THR A 136 -8.76 3.42 -21.86
C THR A 136 -7.24 3.36 -21.79
N LEU A 137 -6.70 2.17 -21.91
CA LEU A 137 -5.27 1.91 -22.07
C LEU A 137 -5.07 1.00 -23.28
N GLU A 138 -4.32 1.48 -24.23
CA GLU A 138 -3.99 0.76 -25.47
C GLU A 138 -2.52 0.31 -25.42
N VAL A 139 -2.29 -0.99 -25.56
CA VAL A 139 -0.94 -1.52 -25.72
C VAL A 139 -0.54 -1.38 -27.19
N ILE A 140 0.45 -0.54 -27.46
CA ILE A 140 0.94 -0.33 -28.82
C ILE A 140 2.00 -1.39 -29.11
N GLN A 141 1.64 -2.36 -29.96
CA GLN A 141 2.58 -3.37 -30.46
C GLN A 141 2.92 -3.12 -31.93
N ARG A 142 4.21 -3.20 -32.27
CA ARG A 142 4.61 -3.21 -33.68
C ARG A 142 4.07 -4.48 -34.34
N HIS A 143 3.35 -4.33 -35.43
CA HIS A 143 2.79 -5.43 -36.27
C HIS A 143 1.56 -6.17 -35.72
N ARG A 144 0.90 -5.67 -34.66
CA ARG A 144 -0.42 -6.17 -34.24
C ARG A 144 -1.40 -5.01 -34.07
N PRO A 145 -2.71 -5.20 -34.30
CA PRO A 145 -3.68 -4.18 -33.93
C PRO A 145 -3.55 -3.89 -32.43
N PRO A 146 -3.69 -2.62 -32.01
CA PRO A 146 -3.60 -2.23 -30.62
C PRO A 146 -4.67 -2.96 -29.80
N THR A 147 -4.26 -3.51 -28.66
CA THR A 147 -5.20 -4.09 -27.71
C THR A 147 -5.69 -2.97 -26.79
N THR A 148 -6.98 -2.67 -26.82
CA THR A 148 -7.59 -1.69 -25.95
C THR A 148 -8.07 -2.37 -24.67
N LEU A 149 -7.56 -1.91 -23.53
CA LEU A 149 -8.00 -2.32 -22.19
C LEU A 149 -8.89 -1.19 -21.64
N THR A 150 -10.07 -1.54 -21.16
CA THR A 150 -10.98 -0.58 -20.55
C THR A 150 -11.05 -0.87 -19.06
N GLY A 151 -10.89 0.14 -18.24
CA GLY A 151 -10.90 0.00 -16.78
C GLY A 151 -11.68 1.12 -16.10
N VAL A 152 -11.93 0.93 -14.82
CA VAL A 152 -12.58 1.93 -13.96
C VAL A 152 -11.53 2.90 -13.45
N VAL A 153 -11.78 4.20 -13.64
CA VAL A 153 -10.95 5.28 -13.10
C VAL A 153 -11.50 5.71 -11.75
N VAL A 154 -10.62 5.80 -10.78
CA VAL A 154 -10.89 6.41 -9.47
C VAL A 154 -9.91 7.57 -9.31
N THR A 155 -10.42 8.75 -9.07
CA THR A 155 -9.62 9.94 -8.79
C THR A 155 -9.50 10.09 -7.28
N SER A 156 -8.29 10.18 -6.79
CA SER A 156 -8.02 10.54 -5.39
C SER A 156 -7.55 11.98 -5.36
N PRO A 157 -8.30 12.90 -4.72
CA PRO A 157 -7.77 14.23 -4.45
C PRO A 157 -6.60 14.10 -3.47
N GLN A 158 -5.45 14.65 -3.82
CA GLN A 158 -4.41 14.87 -2.82
C GLN A 158 -4.85 16.05 -1.95
N PRO A 159 -4.77 15.91 -0.61
CA PRO A 159 -5.02 17.04 0.26
C PRO A 159 -4.02 18.18 -0.06
N PRO A 160 -4.44 19.45 0.08
CA PRO A 160 -3.54 20.56 -0.10
C PRO A 160 -2.41 20.47 0.93
N THR A 161 -1.19 20.32 0.47
CA THR A 161 0.00 20.25 1.29
C THR A 161 0.73 21.59 1.21
N ASP A 162 0.28 22.58 1.98
CA ASP A 162 1.18 23.66 2.35
C ASP A 162 1.88 23.23 3.65
N PRO A 163 3.16 22.84 3.61
CA PRO A 163 3.88 22.50 4.82
C PRO A 163 3.92 23.73 5.71
N VAL A 164 3.54 23.58 6.97
CA VAL A 164 3.70 24.65 7.95
C VAL A 164 5.20 24.93 8.06
N ALA A 165 5.63 26.11 7.65
CA ALA A 165 7.03 26.47 7.61
C ALA A 165 7.64 26.30 9.01
N GLY A 166 8.64 25.41 9.14
CA GLY A 166 9.33 25.11 10.40
C GLY A 166 8.75 23.96 11.23
N ALA A 167 7.61 23.37 10.86
CA ALA A 167 7.10 22.18 11.52
C ALA A 167 7.85 20.93 11.06
N GLY A 168 8.39 20.14 12.00
CA GLY A 168 9.09 18.89 11.71
C GLY A 168 8.77 17.81 12.75
N LEU A 169 8.90 16.54 12.38
CA LEU A 169 8.75 15.42 13.30
C LEU A 169 9.96 15.21 14.23
N PHE A 170 11.07 15.90 14.00
CA PHE A 170 12.31 15.66 14.74
C PHE A 170 12.16 15.81 16.27
N PRO A 171 11.41 16.79 16.84
CA PRO A 171 11.20 16.86 18.29
C PRO A 171 10.49 15.62 18.86
N LEU A 172 9.57 15.01 18.10
CA LEU A 172 8.88 13.77 18.48
C LEU A 172 9.87 12.61 18.62
N SER A 173 10.91 12.54 17.78
CA SER A 173 11.95 11.51 17.88
C SER A 173 12.61 11.50 19.27
N GLY A 174 12.95 12.67 19.82
CA GLY A 174 13.51 12.79 21.16
C GLY A 174 12.54 12.37 22.28
N GLN A 175 11.24 12.66 22.12
CA GLN A 175 10.21 12.23 23.07
C GLN A 175 10.03 10.71 23.06
N LEU A 176 9.93 10.10 21.88
CA LEU A 176 9.84 8.64 21.71
C LEU A 176 11.09 7.93 22.23
N ALA A 177 12.29 8.48 22.00
CA ALA A 177 13.53 7.91 22.51
C ALA A 177 13.55 7.79 24.03
N ARG A 178 12.96 8.75 24.77
CA ARG A 178 12.82 8.66 26.23
C ARG A 178 11.88 7.53 26.62
N VAL A 179 10.74 7.38 25.96
CA VAL A 179 9.79 6.28 26.24
C VAL A 179 10.45 4.93 26.00
N VAL A 180 11.19 4.79 24.89
CA VAL A 180 11.90 3.55 24.54
C VAL A 180 13.03 3.25 25.54
N ALA A 181 13.76 4.27 25.99
CA ALA A 181 14.82 4.09 26.99
C ALA A 181 14.27 3.66 28.36
N ASP A 182 13.09 4.18 28.76
CA ASP A 182 12.41 3.79 30.00
C ASP A 182 11.88 2.35 29.96
N ALA A 183 11.74 1.77 28.77
CA ALA A 183 11.25 0.41 28.56
C ALA A 183 12.33 -0.67 28.77
N SER A 184 13.16 -0.54 29.78
CA SER A 184 14.38 -1.32 30.03
C SER A 184 14.19 -2.85 30.04
N LEU A 185 12.99 -3.36 30.31
CA LEU A 185 12.65 -4.79 30.27
C LEU A 185 12.07 -5.26 28.91
N ASN A 186 11.79 -4.33 28.00
CA ASN A 186 11.23 -4.60 26.69
C ASN A 186 11.98 -3.78 25.66
N PRO A 187 12.94 -4.35 24.94
CA PRO A 187 13.43 -3.69 23.75
C PRO A 187 12.26 -3.25 22.90
N ALA A 188 12.17 -1.95 22.64
CA ALA A 188 11.07 -1.35 21.90
C ALA A 188 11.60 -0.54 20.72
N GLY A 189 10.79 -0.47 19.67
CA GLY A 189 11.05 0.36 18.50
C GLY A 189 9.77 1.05 18.02
N ALA A 190 9.94 2.24 17.49
CA ALA A 190 8.88 3.05 16.92
C ALA A 190 9.33 3.67 15.61
N THR A 191 8.46 3.66 14.61
CA THR A 191 8.60 4.45 13.39
C THR A 191 7.29 5.20 13.15
N VAL A 192 7.40 6.47 12.78
CA VAL A 192 6.29 7.40 12.54
C VAL A 192 6.55 8.12 11.23
N ARG A 193 5.56 8.14 10.33
CA ARG A 193 5.63 8.84 9.04
C ARG A 193 4.43 9.77 8.89
N ASP A 194 4.70 11.02 8.56
CA ASP A 194 3.70 11.99 8.11
C ASP A 194 3.09 11.52 6.77
N LEU A 195 1.77 11.51 6.70
CA LEU A 195 1.02 11.18 5.49
C LEU A 195 0.15 12.35 5.02
N SER A 196 0.08 13.41 5.84
CA SER A 196 -0.73 14.60 5.59
C SER A 196 0.02 15.67 4.79
N GLY A 197 1.35 15.55 4.72
CA GLY A 197 2.24 16.59 4.20
C GLY A 197 2.49 17.75 5.17
N ARG A 198 1.80 17.81 6.32
CA ARG A 198 1.95 18.87 7.32
C ARG A 198 3.40 19.00 7.82
N TYR A 199 4.09 17.89 7.95
CA TYR A 199 5.47 17.80 8.38
C TYR A 199 6.43 17.49 7.22
N GLY A 200 6.02 17.76 5.96
CA GLY A 200 6.84 17.59 4.77
C GLY A 200 7.16 16.12 4.44
N ASP A 201 6.20 15.22 4.63
CA ASP A 201 6.32 13.76 4.41
C ASP A 201 7.48 13.12 5.20
N GLN A 202 7.85 13.72 6.33
CA GLN A 202 8.96 13.23 7.14
C GLN A 202 8.64 11.89 7.78
N GLN A 203 9.68 11.09 7.93
CA GLN A 203 9.68 9.88 8.72
C GLN A 203 10.75 9.96 9.80
N ILE A 204 10.41 9.55 11.02
CA ILE A 204 11.34 9.38 12.13
C ILE A 204 11.27 7.95 12.65
N ALA A 205 12.38 7.48 13.18
CA ALA A 205 12.48 6.17 13.79
C ALA A 205 13.31 6.19 15.07
N VAL A 206 12.88 5.41 16.05
CA VAL A 206 13.65 5.07 17.25
C VAL A 206 13.72 3.55 17.30
N ASN A 207 14.90 2.99 17.16
CA ASN A 207 15.12 1.56 16.98
C ASN A 207 14.25 0.97 15.84
N GLY A 208 14.11 1.70 14.72
CA GLY A 208 13.23 1.32 13.62
C GLY A 208 13.59 -0.02 12.97
N SER A 209 14.86 -0.45 13.06
CA SER A 209 15.35 -1.75 12.59
C SER A 209 15.22 -2.87 13.63
N LEU A 210 14.68 -2.61 14.84
CA LEU A 210 14.39 -3.66 15.82
C LEU A 210 13.54 -4.76 15.17
N ARG A 211 13.98 -6.01 15.28
CA ARG A 211 13.36 -7.14 14.57
C ARG A 211 12.76 -8.16 15.56
N PRO A 212 11.62 -7.86 16.20
CA PRO A 212 10.89 -8.82 17.02
C PRO A 212 10.15 -9.86 16.17
N LYS A 213 9.62 -10.90 16.82
CA LYS A 213 8.63 -11.77 16.21
C LYS A 213 7.42 -10.94 15.79
N ALA A 214 6.98 -11.07 14.55
CA ALA A 214 5.92 -10.23 14.01
C ALA A 214 4.55 -10.42 14.67
N ALA A 215 4.34 -11.56 15.33
CA ALA A 215 3.02 -11.95 15.82
C ALA A 215 1.96 -11.78 14.71
N SER A 216 0.79 -11.21 15.04
CA SER A 216 -0.28 -11.00 14.05
C SER A 216 -0.10 -9.77 13.16
N VAL A 217 0.95 -8.97 13.33
CA VAL A 217 1.24 -7.85 12.41
C VAL A 217 1.55 -8.37 11.00
N ILE A 218 2.14 -9.56 10.87
CA ILE A 218 2.41 -10.19 9.57
C ILE A 218 1.16 -10.36 8.69
N LYS A 219 -0.03 -10.36 9.27
CA LYS A 219 -1.31 -10.46 8.57
C LYS A 219 -1.58 -9.29 7.62
N LEU A 220 -0.92 -8.15 7.82
CA LEU A 220 -1.00 -7.01 6.91
C LEU A 220 -0.45 -7.36 5.53
N TRP A 221 0.68 -8.05 5.44
CA TRP A 221 1.26 -8.48 4.16
C TRP A 221 0.41 -9.55 3.47
N ILE A 222 -0.21 -10.46 4.25
CA ILE A 222 -1.16 -11.46 3.71
C ILE A 222 -2.35 -10.74 3.08
N LEU A 223 -2.91 -9.73 3.76
CA LEU A 223 -4.01 -8.93 3.22
C LEU A 223 -3.59 -8.15 1.97
N VAL A 224 -2.44 -7.47 2.01
CA VAL A 224 -1.97 -6.68 0.86
C VAL A 224 -1.74 -7.58 -0.36
N GLU A 225 -1.17 -8.77 -0.21
CA GLU A 225 -1.01 -9.69 -1.34
C GLU A 225 -2.37 -10.18 -1.90
N LEU A 226 -3.34 -10.43 -1.03
CA LEU A 226 -4.70 -10.76 -1.48
C LEU A 226 -5.31 -9.60 -2.28
N LEU A 227 -5.25 -8.38 -1.75
CA LEU A 227 -5.83 -7.20 -2.39
C LEU A 227 -5.10 -6.83 -3.69
N ARG A 228 -3.79 -7.07 -3.79
CA ARG A 228 -3.05 -6.97 -5.06
C ARG A 228 -3.61 -7.91 -6.12
N ARG A 229 -3.94 -9.15 -5.75
CA ARG A 229 -4.59 -10.09 -6.69
C ARG A 229 -5.99 -9.65 -7.09
N VAL A 230 -6.73 -9.04 -6.16
CA VAL A 230 -8.04 -8.44 -6.48
C VAL A 230 -7.87 -7.28 -7.47
N ASP A 231 -6.93 -6.37 -7.21
CA ASP A 231 -6.61 -5.25 -8.11
C ASP A 231 -6.21 -5.75 -9.51
N CYS A 232 -5.57 -6.90 -9.57
CA CYS A 232 -5.13 -7.54 -10.81
C CYS A 232 -6.20 -8.40 -11.49
N GLY A 233 -7.42 -8.52 -10.94
CA GLY A 233 -8.46 -9.40 -11.47
C GLY A 233 -8.12 -10.89 -11.39
N GLN A 234 -7.14 -11.26 -10.55
CA GLN A 234 -6.73 -12.67 -10.31
C GLN A 234 -7.53 -13.32 -9.16
N ALA A 235 -8.27 -12.52 -8.41
CA ALA A 235 -9.16 -12.93 -7.35
C ALA A 235 -10.33 -11.95 -7.27
N PHE A 236 -11.48 -12.42 -6.82
CA PHE A 236 -12.65 -11.59 -6.55
C PHE A 236 -13.05 -11.75 -5.08
N LEU A 237 -13.41 -10.66 -4.44
CA LEU A 237 -13.75 -10.69 -3.01
C LEU A 237 -14.93 -11.60 -2.68
N ASP A 238 -15.81 -11.85 -3.67
CA ASP A 238 -16.95 -12.76 -3.55
C ASP A 238 -16.57 -14.23 -3.83
N ASP A 239 -15.34 -14.52 -4.26
CA ASP A 239 -14.88 -15.89 -4.45
C ASP A 239 -14.98 -16.66 -3.13
N GLY A 240 -15.57 -17.85 -3.19
CA GLY A 240 -15.75 -18.75 -2.06
C GLY A 240 -14.58 -19.71 -1.87
N VAL A 241 -14.06 -19.80 -0.66
CA VAL A 241 -13.06 -20.78 -0.26
C VAL A 241 -13.69 -21.81 0.67
N LEU A 242 -13.54 -23.09 0.35
CA LEU A 242 -13.98 -24.16 1.25
C LEU A 242 -13.06 -24.22 2.46
N VAL A 243 -13.60 -23.96 3.63
CA VAL A 243 -12.93 -24.11 4.93
C VAL A 243 -13.43 -25.41 5.56
N THR A 244 -12.51 -26.21 6.05
CA THR A 244 -12.76 -27.51 6.61
C THR A 244 -12.37 -27.59 8.08
N PRO A 245 -12.81 -28.61 8.84
CA PRO A 245 -12.36 -28.78 10.24
C PRO A 245 -10.84 -28.87 10.41
N GLN A 246 -10.10 -29.28 9.37
CA GLN A 246 -8.64 -29.39 9.39
C GLN A 246 -7.94 -28.01 9.32
N ASP A 247 -8.66 -26.98 8.84
CA ASP A 247 -8.14 -25.61 8.79
C ASP A 247 -8.31 -24.87 10.13
N VAL A 248 -9.11 -25.44 11.04
CA VAL A 248 -9.43 -24.79 12.32
C VAL A 248 -8.23 -24.84 13.25
N VAL A 249 -7.79 -23.66 13.65
CA VAL A 249 -6.76 -23.45 14.68
C VAL A 249 -7.29 -22.51 15.76
N GLY A 250 -6.81 -22.64 16.97
CA GLY A 250 -7.24 -21.83 18.10
C GLY A 250 -6.67 -20.41 18.12
N GLY A 251 -6.61 -19.84 19.31
CA GLY A 251 -6.08 -18.49 19.57
C GLY A 251 -7.06 -17.39 19.26
N THR A 252 -6.64 -16.33 18.54
CA THR A 252 -7.49 -15.21 18.18
C THR A 252 -8.35 -15.52 16.96
N GLY A 253 -9.55 -14.94 16.91
CA GLY A 253 -10.46 -15.04 15.77
C GLY A 253 -11.83 -15.62 16.11
N GLN A 254 -12.77 -15.47 15.19
CA GLN A 254 -14.15 -15.90 15.33
C GLN A 254 -14.44 -17.21 14.57
N LEU A 255 -13.75 -17.45 13.45
CA LEU A 255 -13.98 -18.64 12.61
C LEU A 255 -13.82 -19.95 13.39
N GLN A 256 -12.90 -20.01 14.35
CA GLN A 256 -12.69 -21.22 15.16
C GLN A 256 -13.94 -21.71 15.91
N PHE A 257 -14.96 -20.87 16.07
CA PHE A 257 -16.22 -21.20 16.76
C PHE A 257 -17.36 -21.54 15.80
N GLU A 258 -17.11 -21.55 14.50
CA GLU A 258 -18.13 -21.81 13.49
C GLU A 258 -18.17 -23.29 13.12
N THR A 259 -19.26 -23.69 12.44
CA THR A 259 -19.44 -25.08 11.99
C THR A 259 -18.82 -25.27 10.60
N PHE A 260 -18.02 -26.31 10.45
CA PHE A 260 -17.35 -26.68 9.20
C PHE A 260 -17.70 -28.11 8.75
N PRO A 261 -17.66 -28.43 7.44
CA PRO A 261 -17.16 -27.58 6.34
C PRO A 261 -18.15 -26.49 5.92
N GLN A 262 -17.64 -25.33 5.50
CA GLN A 262 -18.44 -24.27 4.89
C GLN A 262 -17.63 -23.49 3.84
N VAL A 263 -18.34 -22.82 2.92
CA VAL A 263 -17.71 -21.89 1.98
C VAL A 263 -17.71 -20.48 2.59
N VAL A 264 -16.54 -19.88 2.69
CA VAL A 264 -16.33 -18.53 3.22
C VAL A 264 -15.77 -17.64 2.11
N THR A 265 -16.33 -16.46 1.91
CA THR A 265 -15.85 -15.53 0.87
C THR A 265 -14.48 -14.94 1.24
N LEU A 266 -13.70 -14.58 0.21
CA LEU A 266 -12.42 -13.89 0.42
C LEU A 266 -12.62 -12.56 1.17
N HIS A 267 -13.71 -11.83 0.91
CA HIS A 267 -14.06 -10.63 1.67
C HIS A 267 -14.15 -10.90 3.17
N ARG A 268 -14.91 -11.94 3.56
CA ARG A 268 -15.09 -12.30 4.96
C ARG A 268 -13.78 -12.77 5.60
N LEU A 269 -12.99 -13.57 4.89
CA LEU A 269 -11.67 -14.01 5.35
C LEU A 269 -10.75 -12.81 5.57
N ALA A 270 -10.70 -11.86 4.62
CA ALA A 270 -9.91 -10.64 4.70
C ALA A 270 -10.34 -9.73 5.86
N GLN A 271 -11.64 -9.53 6.03
CA GLN A 271 -12.18 -8.75 7.15
C GLN A 271 -11.83 -9.39 8.50
N TYR A 272 -12.06 -10.71 8.66
CA TYR A 272 -11.79 -11.42 9.90
C TYR A 272 -10.29 -11.48 10.23
N LEU A 273 -9.44 -11.62 9.22
CA LEU A 273 -7.97 -11.55 9.32
C LEU A 273 -7.51 -10.31 10.10
N ILE A 274 -8.13 -9.17 9.83
CA ILE A 274 -7.76 -7.88 10.44
C ILE A 274 -8.61 -7.57 11.65
N LYS A 275 -9.94 -7.57 11.51
CA LYS A 275 -10.90 -7.16 12.54
C LYS A 275 -10.77 -7.96 13.84
N TYR A 276 -10.66 -9.27 13.74
CA TYR A 276 -10.55 -10.18 14.88
C TYR A 276 -9.16 -10.78 15.03
N SER A 277 -8.21 -10.37 14.17
CA SER A 277 -6.91 -11.03 14.10
C SER A 277 -7.02 -12.55 13.91
N ASP A 278 -7.96 -13.02 13.09
CA ASP A 278 -8.36 -14.43 12.99
C ASP A 278 -7.23 -15.31 12.43
N ASN A 279 -6.88 -16.36 13.17
CA ASN A 279 -5.80 -17.27 12.80
C ASN A 279 -6.24 -18.28 11.74
N VAL A 280 -7.52 -18.72 11.76
CA VAL A 280 -8.06 -19.60 10.73
C VAL A 280 -8.07 -18.86 9.40
N ALA A 281 -8.60 -17.63 9.36
CA ALA A 281 -8.59 -16.80 8.17
C ALA A 281 -7.17 -16.60 7.61
N ALA A 282 -6.19 -16.36 8.49
CA ALA A 282 -4.80 -16.19 8.08
C ALA A 282 -4.25 -17.46 7.39
N ASN A 283 -4.44 -18.61 7.99
CA ASN A 283 -3.92 -19.89 7.45
C ASN A 283 -4.64 -20.29 6.15
N VAL A 284 -5.94 -20.05 6.06
CA VAL A 284 -6.73 -20.29 4.84
C VAL A 284 -6.26 -19.37 3.71
N LEU A 285 -6.06 -18.07 3.99
CA LEU A 285 -5.55 -17.12 3.00
C LEU A 285 -4.13 -17.43 2.56
N ILE A 286 -3.23 -17.85 3.46
CA ILE A 286 -1.89 -18.32 3.08
C ILE A 286 -2.01 -19.49 2.09
N THR A 287 -2.91 -20.44 2.33
CA THR A 287 -3.15 -21.57 1.41
C THR A 287 -3.70 -21.09 0.07
N TYR A 288 -4.70 -20.22 0.08
CA TYR A 288 -5.32 -19.63 -1.11
C TYR A 288 -4.30 -18.90 -1.98
N LEU A 289 -3.39 -18.15 -1.35
CA LEU A 289 -2.32 -17.41 -2.02
C LEU A 289 -1.21 -18.33 -2.58
N GLY A 290 -1.23 -19.63 -2.29
CA GLY A 290 -0.22 -20.58 -2.77
C GLY A 290 0.98 -20.75 -1.83
N GLY A 291 0.82 -20.44 -0.54
CA GLY A 291 1.84 -20.57 0.50
C GLY A 291 2.54 -19.26 0.85
N PHE A 292 3.74 -19.36 1.39
CA PHE A 292 4.50 -18.20 1.88
C PHE A 292 5.18 -17.41 0.75
N ALA A 293 5.55 -18.09 -0.34
CA ALA A 293 6.36 -17.49 -1.41
C ALA A 293 5.77 -16.24 -2.04
N PRO A 294 4.46 -16.14 -2.37
CA PRO A 294 3.90 -14.91 -2.94
C PRO A 294 3.95 -13.73 -1.97
N VAL A 295 3.67 -13.96 -0.67
CA VAL A 295 3.74 -12.92 0.36
C VAL A 295 5.20 -12.46 0.55
N ASN A 296 6.15 -13.40 0.58
CA ASN A 296 7.57 -13.05 0.69
C ASN A 296 8.09 -12.34 -0.58
N ALA A 297 7.59 -12.69 -1.76
CA ALA A 297 7.92 -11.95 -2.99
C ALA A 297 7.43 -10.49 -2.94
N LEU A 298 6.26 -10.23 -2.34
CA LEU A 298 5.81 -8.86 -2.07
C LEU A 298 6.78 -8.15 -1.12
N ILE A 299 7.13 -8.79 0.02
CA ILE A 299 8.08 -8.27 1.01
C ILE A 299 9.42 -7.91 0.34
N ASP A 300 9.96 -8.83 -0.46
CA ASP A 300 11.23 -8.64 -1.18
C ASP A 300 11.14 -7.50 -2.20
N SER A 301 10.01 -7.37 -2.92
CA SER A 301 9.78 -6.29 -3.89
C SER A 301 9.79 -4.90 -3.27
N MET A 302 9.45 -4.82 -1.99
CA MET A 302 9.50 -3.59 -1.18
C MET A 302 10.86 -3.38 -0.51
N ASN A 303 11.84 -4.26 -0.73
CA ASN A 303 13.16 -4.24 -0.08
C ASN A 303 13.09 -4.29 1.46
N GLN A 304 12.07 -4.95 2.01
CA GLN A 304 11.82 -5.09 3.45
C GLN A 304 12.62 -6.27 4.01
N ARG A 305 13.82 -6.01 4.49
CA ARG A 305 14.78 -7.05 4.88
C ARG A 305 14.59 -7.63 6.28
N SER A 306 13.80 -6.96 7.12
CA SER A 306 13.51 -7.42 8.48
C SER A 306 12.26 -8.28 8.54
N THR A 307 11.44 -8.28 7.50
CA THR A 307 10.14 -8.97 7.46
C THR A 307 10.23 -10.29 6.72
N ILE A 308 9.61 -11.31 7.28
CA ILE A 308 9.46 -12.63 6.66
C ILE A 308 8.21 -13.35 7.18
N LEU A 309 7.47 -13.98 6.29
CA LEU A 309 6.43 -14.97 6.61
C LEU A 309 7.03 -16.37 6.46
N ALA A 310 7.40 -17.00 7.57
CA ALA A 310 8.11 -18.29 7.58
C ALA A 310 7.26 -19.45 8.10
N ARG A 311 6.18 -19.17 8.85
CA ARG A 311 5.30 -20.21 9.39
C ARG A 311 3.83 -19.79 9.42
N ARG A 312 2.94 -20.77 9.49
CA ARG A 312 1.51 -20.55 9.73
C ARG A 312 1.26 -20.04 11.15
N MET A 313 0.08 -19.47 11.35
CA MET A 313 -0.38 -19.09 12.68
C MET A 313 -0.54 -20.35 13.53
N LEU A 314 0.04 -20.30 14.76
CA LEU A 314 0.04 -21.40 15.76
C LEU A 314 0.75 -22.70 15.32
N ASP A 315 1.57 -22.69 14.29
CA ASP A 315 2.44 -23.81 13.95
C ASP A 315 3.60 -23.89 14.94
N SER A 316 3.36 -24.60 16.04
CA SER A 316 4.35 -24.79 17.10
C SER A 316 5.51 -25.67 16.66
N ALA A 317 5.29 -26.61 15.75
CA ALA A 317 6.35 -27.46 15.23
C ALA A 317 7.35 -26.68 14.38
N ALA A 318 6.87 -25.78 13.53
CA ALA A 318 7.69 -24.84 12.78
C ALA A 318 8.48 -23.91 13.72
N ALA A 319 7.82 -23.35 14.73
CA ALA A 319 8.46 -22.49 15.74
C ALA A 319 9.58 -23.22 16.50
N GLN A 320 9.39 -24.51 16.85
CA GLN A 320 10.42 -25.33 17.49
C GLN A 320 11.64 -25.59 16.60
N ARG A 321 11.46 -25.56 15.27
CA ARG A 321 12.57 -25.62 14.29
C ARG A 321 13.28 -24.29 14.09
N GLY A 322 12.82 -23.22 14.77
CA GLY A 322 13.36 -21.85 14.60
C GLY A 322 12.75 -21.09 13.43
N GLU A 323 11.70 -21.63 12.79
CA GLU A 323 10.94 -20.95 11.73
C GLU A 323 9.99 -19.97 12.41
N GLU A 324 10.22 -18.66 12.26
CA GLU A 324 9.42 -17.64 12.92
C GLU A 324 9.14 -16.48 11.97
N ASN A 325 7.97 -15.86 12.13
CA ASN A 325 7.59 -14.65 11.43
C ASN A 325 8.22 -13.44 12.14
N TYR A 326 8.93 -12.62 11.39
CA TYR A 326 9.59 -11.42 11.90
C TYR A 326 9.14 -10.18 11.14
N THR A 327 9.29 -9.01 11.77
CA THR A 327 9.14 -7.70 11.13
C THR A 327 9.90 -6.62 11.89
N SER A 328 9.89 -5.38 11.38
CA SER A 328 10.44 -4.20 12.07
C SER A 328 9.50 -3.02 11.97
N PRO A 329 9.61 -2.01 12.85
CA PRO A 329 8.86 -0.76 12.74
C PRO A 329 9.01 -0.09 11.37
N ASP A 330 10.23 -0.06 10.84
CA ASP A 330 10.52 0.56 9.53
C ASP A 330 9.82 -0.18 8.39
N ASP A 331 9.87 -1.51 8.35
CA ASP A 331 9.21 -2.31 7.32
C ASP A 331 7.69 -2.15 7.38
N VAL A 332 7.11 -2.09 8.60
CA VAL A 332 5.67 -1.86 8.79
C VAL A 332 5.27 -0.49 8.25
N VAL A 333 5.96 0.58 8.64
CA VAL A 333 5.63 1.94 8.18
C VAL A 333 5.87 2.09 6.69
N SER A 334 6.89 1.44 6.14
CA SER A 334 7.11 1.36 4.69
C SER A 334 5.91 0.72 3.98
N LEU A 335 5.36 -0.40 4.49
CA LEU A 335 4.16 -1.03 3.95
C LEU A 335 2.95 -0.09 4.04
N LEU A 336 2.70 0.49 5.22
CA LEU A 336 1.56 1.38 5.46
C LEU A 336 1.63 2.64 4.59
N GLY A 337 2.82 3.23 4.44
CA GLY A 337 3.05 4.37 3.57
C GLY A 337 2.77 4.04 2.10
N ALA A 338 3.31 2.92 1.60
CA ALA A 338 3.08 2.49 0.22
C ALA A 338 1.60 2.14 -0.06
N VAL A 339 0.87 1.65 0.95
CA VAL A 339 -0.60 1.48 0.87
C VAL A 339 -1.29 2.84 0.81
N TRP A 340 -0.94 3.78 1.69
CA TRP A 340 -1.53 5.12 1.74
C TRP A 340 -1.34 5.88 0.42
N ASP A 341 -0.13 5.88 -0.10
CA ASP A 341 0.25 6.56 -1.34
C ASP A 341 -0.27 5.82 -2.59
N ALA A 342 -1.05 4.75 -2.41
CA ALA A 342 -1.55 3.88 -3.46
C ALA A 342 -0.44 3.37 -4.41
N GLU A 343 0.75 3.12 -3.87
CA GLU A 343 1.87 2.58 -4.65
C GLU A 343 1.74 1.07 -4.90
N ILE A 344 1.13 0.35 -3.96
CA ILE A 344 1.00 -1.12 -4.01
C ILE A 344 -0.44 -1.64 -4.07
N LEU A 345 -1.42 -0.80 -3.74
CA LEU A 345 -2.85 -1.08 -3.87
C LEU A 345 -3.53 0.03 -4.67
N THR A 346 -4.67 -0.26 -5.29
CA THR A 346 -5.55 0.77 -5.81
C THR A 346 -6.20 1.56 -4.66
N PRO A 347 -6.69 2.78 -4.89
CA PRO A 347 -7.44 3.52 -3.86
C PRO A 347 -8.61 2.73 -3.28
N ALA A 348 -9.32 1.92 -4.09
CA ALA A 348 -10.42 1.10 -3.62
C ALA A 348 -9.96 0.01 -2.64
N SER A 349 -8.88 -0.70 -2.95
CA SER A 349 -8.29 -1.72 -2.09
C SER A 349 -7.61 -1.13 -0.86
N ARG A 350 -6.96 0.04 -0.99
CA ARG A 350 -6.46 0.82 0.15
C ARG A 350 -7.58 1.17 1.12
N ASP A 351 -8.65 1.76 0.62
CA ASP A 351 -9.78 2.19 1.46
C ASP A 351 -10.45 1.01 2.16
N LEU A 352 -10.56 -0.14 1.47
CA LEU A 352 -11.06 -1.38 2.07
C LEU A 352 -10.13 -1.90 3.19
N MET A 353 -8.81 -1.89 2.97
CA MET A 353 -7.84 -2.26 4.01
C MET A 353 -7.96 -1.35 5.22
N ILE A 354 -8.01 -0.03 5.02
CA ILE A 354 -8.16 0.96 6.10
C ILE A 354 -9.50 0.74 6.83
N GLN A 355 -10.59 0.45 6.10
CA GLN A 355 -11.88 0.10 6.69
C GLN A 355 -11.75 -1.11 7.63
N PHE A 356 -11.16 -2.21 7.19
CA PHE A 356 -10.97 -3.41 8.03
C PHE A 356 -10.13 -3.10 9.28
N MET A 357 -9.09 -2.25 9.15
CA MET A 357 -8.27 -1.81 10.27
C MET A 357 -9.03 -0.89 11.25
N ARG A 358 -9.97 -0.07 10.78
CA ARG A 358 -10.87 0.73 11.65
C ARG A 358 -11.86 -0.13 12.42
N GLU A 359 -12.20 -1.30 11.88
CA GLU A 359 -13.10 -2.26 12.53
C GLU A 359 -12.40 -3.17 13.56
N GLN A 360 -11.10 -2.99 13.81
CA GLN A 360 -10.35 -3.78 14.79
C GLN A 360 -11.05 -3.78 16.15
N THR A 361 -11.16 -4.96 16.77
CA THR A 361 -11.84 -5.15 18.05
C THR A 361 -10.90 -5.27 19.25
N LEU A 362 -9.60 -5.45 19.01
CA LEU A 362 -8.58 -5.58 20.05
C LEU A 362 -7.98 -4.21 20.38
N ASN A 363 -8.69 -3.41 21.14
CA ASN A 363 -8.46 -1.97 21.33
C ASN A 363 -7.68 -1.64 22.63
N THR A 364 -6.81 -2.54 23.11
CA THR A 364 -6.15 -2.41 24.42
C THR A 364 -4.87 -1.56 24.41
N LYS A 365 -4.39 -1.14 23.24
CA LYS A 365 -3.11 -0.43 23.07
C LYS A 365 -3.29 0.96 22.46
N ILE A 366 -3.12 1.15 21.14
CA ILE A 366 -3.28 2.50 20.53
C ILE A 366 -4.60 3.14 20.93
N PRO A 367 -5.78 2.54 20.70
CA PRO A 367 -7.03 3.19 21.05
C PRO A 367 -7.20 3.48 22.54
N ALA A 368 -6.71 2.56 23.40
CA ALA A 368 -6.79 2.74 24.86
C ALA A 368 -5.91 3.89 25.41
N ALA A 369 -4.92 4.31 24.64
CA ALA A 369 -4.01 5.41 25.01
C ALA A 369 -4.55 6.78 24.60
N LEU A 370 -5.61 6.83 23.78
CA LEU A 370 -6.11 8.06 23.16
C LEU A 370 -7.44 8.49 23.77
N PRO A 371 -7.81 9.77 23.67
CA PRO A 371 -9.13 10.22 24.01
C PRO A 371 -10.22 9.48 23.20
N PRO A 372 -11.40 9.24 23.78
CA PRO A 372 -12.51 8.62 23.05
C PRO A 372 -12.85 9.38 21.77
N GLY A 373 -13.05 8.64 20.67
CA GLY A 373 -13.47 9.23 19.40
C GLY A 373 -12.32 9.64 18.46
N VAL A 374 -11.06 9.56 18.90
CA VAL A 374 -9.92 9.76 17.99
C VAL A 374 -9.94 8.67 16.92
N PRO A 375 -10.00 9.05 15.62
CA PRO A 375 -10.11 8.07 14.55
C PRO A 375 -8.76 7.38 14.31
N VAL A 376 -8.75 6.06 14.47
CA VAL A 376 -7.58 5.22 14.18
C VAL A 376 -7.97 4.01 13.33
N ALA A 377 -7.04 3.53 12.54
CA ALA A 377 -7.12 2.26 11.85
C ALA A 377 -5.87 1.46 12.22
N HIS A 378 -6.02 0.28 12.86
CA HIS A 378 -4.86 -0.36 13.45
C HIS A 378 -4.88 -1.88 13.38
N LYS A 379 -3.73 -2.50 13.65
CA LYS A 379 -3.54 -3.95 13.75
C LYS A 379 -2.62 -4.29 14.90
N THR A 380 -3.12 -5.11 15.81
CA THR A 380 -2.36 -5.63 16.96
C THR A 380 -1.56 -6.88 16.61
N GLY A 381 -0.52 -7.13 17.39
CA GLY A 381 0.25 -8.37 17.37
C GLY A 381 0.68 -8.76 18.78
N ASP A 382 0.32 -9.97 19.21
CA ASP A 382 0.53 -10.44 20.59
C ASP A 382 1.12 -11.85 20.62
N LEU A 383 2.20 -11.97 21.37
CA LEU A 383 2.83 -13.23 21.80
C LEU A 383 3.25 -13.06 23.26
N PRO A 384 3.55 -14.14 23.99
CA PRO A 384 4.03 -14.03 25.38
C PRO A 384 5.26 -13.13 25.53
N ASP A 385 6.07 -13.02 24.48
CA ASP A 385 7.34 -12.29 24.42
C ASP A 385 7.33 -11.16 23.37
N ALA A 386 6.15 -10.69 22.93
CA ALA A 386 6.02 -9.57 22.02
C ALA A 386 4.64 -8.90 22.15
N SER A 387 4.61 -7.58 22.10
CA SER A 387 3.38 -6.78 22.03
C SER A 387 3.56 -5.67 21.01
N HIS A 388 2.61 -5.56 20.08
CA HIS A 388 2.65 -4.63 18.98
C HIS A 388 1.30 -3.98 18.75
N ASP A 389 1.34 -2.74 18.27
CA ASP A 389 0.19 -2.10 17.63
C ASP A 389 0.69 -1.14 16.56
N VAL A 390 0.10 -1.22 15.36
CA VAL A 390 0.56 -0.51 14.17
C VAL A 390 -0.64 -0.02 13.35
N GLY A 391 -0.48 1.06 12.62
CA GLY A 391 -1.58 1.54 11.77
C GLY A 391 -1.52 3.03 11.49
N TYR A 392 -2.69 3.64 11.44
CA TYR A 392 -2.87 5.03 11.09
C TYR A 392 -3.59 5.82 12.19
N TYR A 393 -3.09 7.00 12.51
CA TYR A 393 -3.90 8.06 13.07
C TYR A 393 -4.57 8.78 11.91
N LEU A 394 -5.90 8.79 11.91
CA LEU A 394 -6.70 9.40 10.84
C LEU A 394 -7.26 10.76 11.27
N ILE A 395 -6.45 11.51 12.02
CA ILE A 395 -6.79 12.86 12.50
C ILE A 395 -6.67 13.81 11.30
N PRO A 396 -7.76 14.51 10.89
CA PRO A 396 -7.74 15.35 9.70
C PRO A 396 -6.61 16.38 9.71
N GLY A 397 -5.81 16.39 8.64
CA GLY A 397 -4.67 17.29 8.45
C GLY A 397 -3.41 16.91 9.24
N THR A 398 -3.42 15.75 9.91
CA THR A 398 -2.25 15.17 10.58
C THR A 398 -2.23 13.65 10.42
N GLU A 399 -2.75 13.15 9.32
CA GLU A 399 -2.75 11.72 9.02
C GLU A 399 -1.33 11.17 9.11
N THR A 400 -1.16 10.08 9.85
CA THR A 400 0.17 9.59 10.21
C THR A 400 0.18 8.06 10.26
N ALA A 401 1.18 7.44 9.65
CA ALA A 401 1.45 6.02 9.82
C ALA A 401 2.36 5.80 11.04
N VAL A 402 2.03 4.80 11.85
CA VAL A 402 2.78 4.46 13.06
C VAL A 402 3.02 2.96 13.18
N ALA A 403 4.17 2.58 13.72
CA ALA A 403 4.46 1.22 14.15
C ALA A 403 5.13 1.24 15.52
N PHE A 404 4.52 0.57 16.50
CA PHE A 404 5.05 0.40 17.84
C PHE A 404 5.24 -1.09 18.10
N LEU A 405 6.49 -1.53 18.15
CA LEU A 405 6.85 -2.93 18.33
C LEU A 405 7.70 -3.11 19.58
N THR A 406 7.48 -4.20 20.32
CA THR A 406 8.27 -4.55 21.50
C THR A 406 8.76 -6.00 21.43
N ALA A 407 9.88 -6.30 22.08
CA ALA A 407 10.38 -7.64 22.33
C ALA A 407 10.54 -7.83 23.84
N GLY A 408 9.79 -8.76 24.43
CA GLY A 408 9.77 -8.99 25.89
C GLY A 408 8.34 -9.26 26.40
N PRO A 409 8.14 -9.35 27.72
CA PRO A 409 6.84 -9.71 28.30
C PRO A 409 5.70 -8.84 27.80
N MET A 410 4.62 -9.46 27.33
CA MET A 410 3.47 -8.79 26.72
C MET A 410 2.89 -7.68 27.61
N ALA A 411 2.71 -7.95 28.91
CA ALA A 411 2.07 -6.99 29.82
C ALA A 411 2.82 -5.65 29.93
N THR A 412 4.15 -5.69 30.01
CA THR A 412 5.00 -4.51 30.02
C THR A 412 5.13 -3.89 28.62
N GLY A 413 5.08 -4.74 27.58
CA GLY A 413 5.04 -4.32 26.20
C GLY A 413 3.78 -3.51 25.87
N ASP A 414 2.61 -3.93 26.34
CA ASP A 414 1.34 -3.21 26.19
C ASP A 414 1.43 -1.79 26.74
N GLU A 415 2.03 -1.62 27.92
CA GLU A 415 2.21 -0.31 28.54
C GLU A 415 3.16 0.57 27.72
N THR A 416 4.28 -0.02 27.27
CA THR A 416 5.23 0.70 26.41
C THR A 416 4.58 1.17 25.12
N VAL A 417 3.77 0.32 24.46
CA VAL A 417 3.02 0.68 23.25
C VAL A 417 2.03 1.81 23.55
N ARG A 418 1.28 1.74 24.65
CA ARG A 418 0.36 2.83 25.04
C ARG A 418 1.08 4.17 25.26
N ARG A 419 2.24 4.14 25.92
CA ARG A 419 3.05 5.35 26.14
C ARG A 419 3.55 5.95 24.83
N MET A 420 4.08 5.12 23.91
CA MET A 420 4.48 5.58 22.58
C MET A 420 3.30 6.16 21.80
N ALA A 421 2.17 5.47 21.81
CA ALA A 421 0.95 5.91 21.15
C ALA A 421 0.46 7.27 21.66
N ARG A 422 0.44 7.44 22.98
CA ARG A 422 0.06 8.70 23.63
C ARG A 422 1.03 9.84 23.28
N THR A 423 2.33 9.57 23.28
CA THR A 423 3.36 10.55 22.95
C THR A 423 3.17 11.07 21.51
N VAL A 424 2.90 10.19 20.56
CA VAL A 424 2.62 10.60 19.17
C VAL A 424 1.35 11.44 19.09
N TYR A 425 0.26 10.99 19.72
CA TYR A 425 -1.00 11.73 19.72
C TYR A 425 -0.83 13.14 20.28
N ASP A 426 -0.21 13.28 21.47
CA ASP A 426 -0.04 14.57 22.11
C ASP A 426 0.78 15.53 21.24
N PHE A 427 1.78 15.02 20.53
CA PHE A 427 2.56 15.81 19.57
C PHE A 427 1.70 16.27 18.38
N LEU A 428 0.90 15.38 17.78
CA LEU A 428 0.11 15.70 16.59
C LEU A 428 -1.00 16.73 16.86
N VAL A 429 -1.57 16.75 18.07
CA VAL A 429 -2.66 17.67 18.43
C VAL A 429 -2.16 18.96 19.11
N THR A 430 -0.86 19.05 19.41
CA THR A 430 -0.27 20.29 19.96
C THR A 430 -0.21 21.32 18.83
N PRO A 431 -0.76 22.53 19.03
CA PRO A 431 -0.60 23.62 18.07
C PRO A 431 0.89 23.88 17.84
N VAL A 432 1.29 24.03 16.58
CA VAL A 432 2.64 24.52 16.27
C VAL A 432 2.64 26.01 16.60
N ASP A 433 3.39 26.40 17.64
CA ASP A 433 3.51 27.80 18.05
C ASP A 433 3.94 28.65 16.84
N GLY A 434 3.04 29.48 16.35
CA GLY A 434 3.25 30.35 15.17
C GLY A 434 1.98 30.80 14.45
N ALA A 435 0.84 30.13 14.68
CA ALA A 435 -0.44 30.63 14.22
C ALA A 435 -0.97 31.62 15.28
N VAL A 436 -0.51 32.86 15.20
CA VAL A 436 -1.19 33.97 15.88
C VAL A 436 -2.52 34.11 15.17
N GLU A 437 -3.63 33.87 15.90
CA GLU A 437 -4.95 34.27 15.43
C GLU A 437 -4.93 35.79 15.22
N GLU A 438 -5.00 36.23 13.95
CA GLU A 438 -5.40 37.58 13.58
C GLU A 438 -6.91 37.66 13.30
#